data_3743096517842ddcdf1649765b93d00d
#
_entry.id   3743096517842ddcdf1649765b93d00d
#
_cell.length_a   1.000
_cell.length_b   1.000
_cell.length_c   1.000
_cell.angle_alpha   90.00
_cell.angle_beta   90.00
_cell.angle_gamma   90.00
#
_symmetry.space_group_name_H-M   'P 1'
#
loop_
_entity.id
_entity.type
_entity.pdbx_description
1 polymer ?
#
loop_
_entity_poly.entity_id
_entity_poly.type
_entity_poly.pdbx_seq_one_letter_code
_entity_poly.pdbx_strand_id
1 'polypeptide(L)'
;MLGQKVLLNQMPIAIKNSKIDISSEETTKELAKDLTHYLKGGEIIYLYGEMGVGKTTFVRYLINQFQKNKKLHITEVTSPTFNLLNEYDINDLVIKHYDLFRLKDESEITNLDLFENNQNTITLIEWPQLISKNKSIKTIDLIFSYENELNNRSVKIDGLN
;
A
#
# COMPACT_ATOMS: atom_id res chain seq x y z
N MET A 1 -8.35 -28.53 -1.83
CA MET A 1 -7.45 -28.46 -2.99
C MET A 1 -8.00 -27.67 -4.16
N LEU A 2 -9.25 -27.86 -4.54
CA LEU A 2 -9.89 -27.05 -5.61
C LEU A 2 -9.99 -25.55 -5.24
N GLY A 3 -10.22 -25.22 -3.99
CA GLY A 3 -10.29 -23.83 -3.53
C GLY A 3 -8.96 -23.08 -3.61
N GLN A 4 -7.83 -23.76 -3.42
CA GLN A 4 -6.50 -23.15 -3.57
C GLN A 4 -6.13 -22.87 -5.02
N LYS A 5 -6.55 -23.72 -5.94
CA LYS A 5 -6.34 -23.50 -7.39
C LYS A 5 -7.15 -22.34 -7.92
N VAL A 6 -8.36 -22.14 -7.43
CA VAL A 6 -9.23 -21.03 -7.84
C VAL A 6 -8.66 -19.70 -7.31
N LEU A 7 -8.15 -19.68 -6.07
CA LEU A 7 -7.51 -18.51 -5.50
C LEU A 7 -6.23 -18.13 -6.26
N LEU A 8 -5.40 -19.12 -6.60
CA LEU A 8 -4.19 -18.91 -7.38
C LEU A 8 -4.48 -18.38 -8.79
N ASN A 9 -5.59 -18.77 -9.38
CA ASN A 9 -6.00 -18.27 -10.71
C ASN A 9 -6.57 -16.85 -10.67
N GLN A 10 -7.02 -16.37 -9.52
CA GLN A 10 -7.49 -14.99 -9.35
C GLN A 10 -6.35 -14.01 -9.03
N MET A 11 -5.23 -14.50 -8.48
CA MET A 11 -4.06 -13.69 -8.13
C MET A 11 -3.37 -12.99 -9.31
N PRO A 12 -3.33 -13.54 -10.54
CA PRO A 12 -2.66 -12.88 -11.66
C PRO A 12 -3.25 -11.53 -12.06
N ILE A 13 -4.46 -11.23 -11.65
CA ILE A 13 -5.12 -9.95 -11.96
C ILE A 13 -4.41 -8.80 -11.26
N ALA A 14 -3.90 -9.00 -10.06
CA ALA A 14 -3.16 -8.00 -9.31
C ALA A 14 -1.74 -7.72 -9.87
N ILE A 15 -1.21 -8.60 -10.69
CA ILE A 15 0.20 -8.59 -11.12
C ILE A 15 0.40 -7.85 -12.45
N LYS A 16 -0.61 -7.75 -13.30
CA LYS A 16 -0.44 -7.39 -14.72
C LYS A 16 -0.98 -6.01 -15.08
N ASN A 17 -0.56 -4.94 -14.41
CA ASN A 17 -0.95 -3.59 -14.80
C ASN A 17 -2.45 -3.44 -15.09
N SER A 18 -3.26 -4.30 -14.51
CA SER A 18 -4.70 -4.29 -14.73
C SER A 18 -5.36 -3.33 -13.76
N LYS A 19 -6.37 -2.68 -14.26
CA LYS A 19 -7.23 -1.82 -13.47
C LYS A 19 -8.23 -2.70 -12.71
N ILE A 20 -8.25 -2.58 -11.38
CA ILE A 20 -9.10 -3.38 -10.51
C ILE A 20 -10.21 -2.50 -9.95
N ASP A 21 -11.45 -2.95 -10.08
CA ASP A 21 -12.60 -2.26 -9.49
C ASP A 21 -12.59 -2.48 -7.97
N ILE A 22 -12.47 -1.39 -7.22
CA ILE A 22 -12.50 -1.39 -5.76
C ILE A 22 -13.67 -0.55 -5.21
N SER A 23 -14.74 -0.44 -5.98
CA SER A 23 -15.95 0.28 -5.55
C SER A 23 -16.57 -0.34 -4.30
N SER A 24 -16.40 -1.64 -4.10
CA SER A 24 -16.77 -2.35 -2.89
C SER A 24 -15.58 -2.41 -1.93
N GLU A 25 -15.83 -2.12 -0.66
CA GLU A 25 -14.81 -2.24 0.38
C GLU A 25 -14.32 -3.69 0.54
N GLU A 26 -15.18 -4.67 0.28
CA GLU A 26 -14.79 -6.08 0.30
C GLU A 26 -13.74 -6.40 -0.76
N THR A 27 -13.83 -5.83 -1.95
CA THR A 27 -12.81 -6.00 -3.00
C THR A 27 -11.48 -5.37 -2.57
N THR A 28 -11.50 -4.20 -1.92
CA THR A 28 -10.31 -3.58 -1.37
C THR A 28 -9.64 -4.51 -0.35
N LYS A 29 -10.43 -5.11 0.51
CA LYS A 29 -9.96 -6.06 1.52
C LYS A 29 -9.30 -7.29 0.88
N GLU A 30 -9.93 -7.87 -0.13
CA GLU A 30 -9.39 -9.02 -0.86
C GLU A 30 -8.08 -8.68 -1.57
N LEU A 31 -8.01 -7.51 -2.20
CA LEU A 31 -6.79 -7.04 -2.85
C LEU A 31 -5.64 -6.90 -1.86
N ALA A 32 -5.91 -6.28 -0.72
CA ALA A 32 -4.91 -6.14 0.34
C ALA A 32 -4.41 -7.50 0.84
N LYS A 33 -5.32 -8.44 1.02
CA LYS A 33 -4.98 -9.80 1.41
C LYS A 33 -4.08 -10.48 0.38
N ASP A 34 -4.40 -10.35 -0.90
CA ASP A 34 -3.61 -10.95 -1.97
C ASP A 34 -2.20 -10.34 -2.04
N LEU A 35 -2.09 -9.02 -1.88
CA LEU A 35 -0.81 -8.35 -1.92
C LEU A 35 0.15 -8.78 -0.82
N THR A 36 -0.34 -9.22 0.34
CA THR A 36 0.54 -9.71 1.40
C THR A 36 1.41 -10.89 0.95
N HIS A 37 0.98 -11.65 -0.05
CA HIS A 37 1.75 -12.77 -0.58
C HIS A 37 2.96 -12.33 -1.42
N TYR A 38 2.93 -11.12 -1.95
CA TYR A 38 4.01 -10.58 -2.79
C TYR A 38 5.00 -9.71 -2.01
N LEU A 39 4.62 -9.28 -0.81
CA LEU A 39 5.43 -8.38 0.00
C LEU A 39 6.18 -9.18 1.05
N LYS A 40 7.50 -9.25 0.90
CA LYS A 40 8.38 -10.06 1.75
C LYS A 40 9.27 -9.23 2.67
N GLY A 41 9.41 -7.95 2.39
CA GLY A 41 10.33 -7.02 3.03
C GLY A 41 11.25 -6.39 1.99
N GLY A 42 11.54 -5.12 2.18
CA GLY A 42 12.34 -4.33 1.25
C GLY A 42 11.53 -3.54 0.24
N GLU A 43 10.24 -3.78 0.11
CA GLU A 43 9.40 -3.09 -0.86
C GLU A 43 9.06 -1.67 -0.41
N ILE A 44 8.98 -0.77 -1.39
CA ILE A 44 8.48 0.60 -1.22
C ILE A 44 7.25 0.74 -2.11
N ILE A 45 6.13 1.10 -1.50
CA ILE A 45 4.84 1.21 -2.18
C ILE A 45 4.39 2.66 -2.14
N TYR A 46 4.20 3.26 -3.33
CA TYR A 46 3.62 4.59 -3.49
C TYR A 46 2.11 4.47 -3.73
N LEU A 47 1.33 5.23 -2.96
CA LEU A 47 -0.12 5.27 -3.10
C LEU A 47 -0.52 6.65 -3.63
N TYR A 48 -0.93 6.68 -4.89
CA TYR A 48 -1.41 7.88 -5.57
C TYR A 48 -2.93 7.92 -5.57
N GLY A 49 -3.49 9.09 -5.52
CA GLY A 49 -4.93 9.29 -5.65
C GLY A 49 -5.44 10.45 -4.82
N GLU A 50 -6.62 10.93 -5.20
CA GLU A 50 -7.29 12.03 -4.52
C GLU A 50 -7.67 11.67 -3.08
N MET A 51 -7.88 12.71 -2.27
CA MET A 51 -8.36 12.53 -0.91
C MET A 51 -9.69 11.77 -0.90
N GLY A 52 -9.82 10.81 0.02
CA GLY A 52 -11.05 10.03 0.18
C GLY A 52 -11.23 8.89 -0.83
N VAL A 53 -10.27 8.68 -1.74
CA VAL A 53 -10.42 7.65 -2.79
C VAL A 53 -10.23 6.22 -2.27
N GLY A 54 -9.68 6.05 -1.06
CA GLY A 54 -9.56 4.73 -0.44
C GLY A 54 -8.13 4.29 -0.13
N LYS A 55 -7.14 5.18 -0.20
CA LYS A 55 -5.74 4.85 0.07
C LYS A 55 -5.53 4.36 1.49
N THR A 56 -5.99 5.12 2.49
CA THR A 56 -5.85 4.75 3.90
C THR A 56 -6.65 3.50 4.24
N THR A 57 -7.82 3.34 3.64
CA THR A 57 -8.63 2.12 3.79
C THR A 57 -7.85 0.88 3.33
N PHE A 58 -7.20 0.98 2.17
CA PHE A 58 -6.36 -0.09 1.66
C PHE A 58 -5.19 -0.39 2.60
N VAL A 59 -4.49 0.65 3.06
CA VAL A 59 -3.37 0.51 4.01
C VAL A 59 -3.82 -0.19 5.29
N ARG A 60 -4.98 0.18 5.81
CA ARG A 60 -5.55 -0.46 7.01
C ARG A 60 -5.75 -1.96 6.80
N TYR A 61 -6.38 -2.35 5.70
CA TYR A 61 -6.60 -3.77 5.40
C TYR A 61 -5.29 -4.51 5.20
N LEU A 62 -4.32 -3.89 4.55
CA LEU A 62 -3.01 -4.50 4.32
C LEU A 62 -2.29 -4.78 5.64
N ILE A 63 -2.18 -3.78 6.51
CA ILE A 63 -1.51 -3.92 7.81
C ILE A 63 -2.25 -4.93 8.68
N ASN A 64 -3.58 -4.84 8.74
CA ASN A 64 -4.38 -5.78 9.53
C ASN A 64 -4.25 -7.22 9.02
N GLN A 65 -4.11 -7.41 7.71
CA GLN A 65 -3.89 -8.74 7.15
C GLN A 65 -2.52 -9.30 7.53
N PHE A 66 -1.48 -8.48 7.51
CA PHE A 66 -0.16 -8.90 8.01
C PHE A 66 -0.22 -9.32 9.48
N GLN A 67 -0.90 -8.54 10.31
CA GLN A 67 -1.09 -8.86 11.72
C GLN A 67 -1.82 -10.19 11.87
N LYS A 68 -2.90 -10.38 11.12
CA LYS A 68 -3.69 -11.60 11.13
C LYS A 68 -2.86 -12.82 10.70
N ASN A 69 -2.07 -12.68 9.65
CA ASN A 69 -1.23 -13.78 9.15
C ASN A 69 -0.20 -14.24 10.17
N LYS A 70 0.27 -13.34 11.02
CA LYS A 70 1.23 -13.63 12.09
C LYS A 70 0.56 -13.88 13.45
N LYS A 71 -0.76 -13.96 13.50
CA LYS A 71 -1.55 -14.17 14.71
C LYS A 71 -1.29 -13.11 15.78
N LEU A 72 -1.04 -11.88 15.34
CA LEU A 72 -0.85 -10.74 16.21
C LEU A 72 -2.20 -10.07 16.52
N HIS A 73 -2.21 -9.26 17.56
CA HIS A 73 -3.35 -8.41 17.88
C HIS A 73 -3.57 -7.39 16.74
N ILE A 74 -4.82 -7.30 16.27
CA ILE A 74 -5.17 -6.34 15.22
C ILE A 74 -5.33 -4.96 15.84
N THR A 75 -4.53 -4.00 15.36
CA THR A 75 -4.55 -2.63 15.86
C THR A 75 -5.35 -1.72 14.96
N GLU A 76 -5.76 -0.59 15.50
CA GLU A 76 -6.34 0.48 14.71
C GLU A 76 -5.27 1.10 13.81
N VAL A 77 -5.61 1.29 12.54
CA VAL A 77 -4.72 1.94 11.56
C VAL A 77 -5.37 3.23 11.09
N THR A 78 -4.72 4.34 11.37
CA THR A 78 -5.16 5.67 10.96
C THR A 78 -4.09 6.33 10.10
N SER A 79 -4.48 7.37 9.35
CA SER A 79 -3.52 8.15 8.58
C SER A 79 -2.60 8.95 9.52
N PRO A 80 -1.27 8.91 9.32
CA PRO A 80 -0.32 9.69 10.14
C PRO A 80 -0.26 11.15 9.69
N THR A 81 -1.38 11.86 9.70
CA THR A 81 -1.51 13.20 9.15
C THR A 81 -0.59 14.21 9.85
N PHE A 82 -0.47 14.11 11.19
CA PHE A 82 0.34 15.05 11.98
C PHE A 82 1.76 14.56 12.20
N ASN A 83 1.94 13.27 12.43
CA ASN A 83 3.24 12.67 12.75
C ASN A 83 4.04 12.30 11.51
N LEU A 84 3.44 12.32 10.33
CA LEU A 84 3.98 11.90 9.04
C LEU A 84 4.32 10.41 8.93
N LEU A 85 4.55 9.73 10.03
CA LEU A 85 4.93 8.32 10.06
C LEU A 85 4.25 7.58 11.21
N ASN A 86 3.64 6.44 10.89
CA ASN A 86 3.27 5.41 11.86
C ASN A 86 4.05 4.14 11.55
N GLU A 87 4.52 3.45 12.59
CA GLU A 87 5.23 2.18 12.45
C GLU A 87 4.42 1.05 13.09
N TYR A 88 4.46 -0.12 12.44
CA TYR A 88 3.76 -1.32 12.91
C TYR A 88 4.74 -2.49 12.94
N ASP A 89 4.92 -3.07 14.12
CA ASP A 89 5.73 -4.29 14.29
C ASP A 89 4.94 -5.53 13.89
N ILE A 90 5.47 -6.26 12.93
CA ILE A 90 4.90 -7.52 12.48
C ILE A 90 5.93 -8.63 12.73
N ASN A 91 6.31 -8.82 13.97
CA ASN A 91 7.37 -9.76 14.41
C ASN A 91 8.74 -9.39 13.80
N ASP A 92 9.19 -10.16 12.80
CA ASP A 92 10.46 -9.94 12.10
C ASP A 92 10.38 -8.90 10.98
N LEU A 93 9.23 -8.27 10.81
CA LEU A 93 8.95 -7.29 9.76
C LEU A 93 8.44 -6.01 10.40
N VAL A 94 8.82 -4.85 9.86
CA VAL A 94 8.28 -3.55 10.24
C VAL A 94 7.60 -2.94 9.04
N ILE A 95 6.38 -2.45 9.22
CA ILE A 95 5.67 -1.68 8.19
C ILE A 95 5.71 -0.22 8.60
N LYS A 96 6.28 0.62 7.74
CA LYS A 96 6.30 2.08 7.89
C LYS A 96 5.25 2.69 6.99
N HIS A 97 4.35 3.47 7.57
CA HIS A 97 3.29 4.15 6.85
C HIS A 97 3.49 5.66 6.94
N TYR A 98 3.80 6.27 5.81
CA TYR A 98 3.97 7.72 5.66
C TYR A 98 2.76 8.33 4.96
N ASP A 99 2.41 9.56 5.39
CA ASP A 99 1.45 10.42 4.68
C ASP A 99 2.09 11.78 4.50
N LEU A 100 2.39 12.14 3.25
CA LEU A 100 3.13 13.35 2.91
C LEU A 100 2.21 14.50 2.44
N PHE A 101 0.91 14.37 2.64
CA PHE A 101 -0.07 15.37 2.15
C PHE A 101 0.25 16.80 2.62
N ARG A 102 0.72 16.96 3.86
CA ARG A 102 1.00 18.28 4.43
C ARG A 102 2.32 18.88 3.98
N LEU A 103 3.21 18.09 3.42
CA LEU A 103 4.50 18.59 2.96
C LEU A 103 4.34 19.38 1.67
N LYS A 104 5.05 20.49 1.55
CA LYS A 104 4.98 21.41 0.40
C LYS A 104 6.26 21.50 -0.38
N ASP A 105 7.38 21.05 0.17
CA ASP A 105 8.72 21.25 -0.38
C ASP A 105 9.52 19.94 -0.32
N GLU A 106 10.27 19.66 -1.39
CA GLU A 106 11.17 18.51 -1.47
C GLU A 106 12.20 18.47 -0.35
N SER A 107 12.63 19.64 0.13
CA SER A 107 13.61 19.73 1.23
C SER A 107 13.10 19.09 2.52
N GLU A 108 11.79 19.09 2.74
CA GLU A 108 11.18 18.43 3.90
C GLU A 108 11.27 16.93 3.84
N ILE A 109 11.35 16.36 2.64
CA ILE A 109 11.42 14.92 2.41
C ILE A 109 12.77 14.35 2.75
N THR A 110 13.86 15.10 2.50
CA THR A 110 15.22 14.64 2.77
C THR A 110 15.45 14.28 4.25
N ASN A 111 14.68 14.86 5.15
CA ASN A 111 14.81 14.63 6.59
C ASN A 111 14.00 13.42 7.09
N LEU A 112 13.26 12.74 6.20
CA LEU A 112 12.34 11.68 6.61
C LEU A 112 12.91 10.27 6.50
N ASP A 113 14.11 10.11 5.96
CA ASP A 113 14.78 8.81 5.78
C ASP A 113 13.88 7.77 5.09
N LEU A 114 13.08 8.21 4.11
CA LEU A 114 12.11 7.36 3.41
C LEU A 114 12.74 6.14 2.74
N PHE A 115 14.00 6.26 2.34
CA PHE A 115 14.71 5.23 1.58
C PHE A 115 15.72 4.47 2.43
N GLU A 116 15.80 4.74 3.72
CA GLU A 116 16.49 3.86 4.66
C GLU A 116 15.67 2.59 4.84
N ASN A 117 15.78 1.75 3.84
CA ASN A 117 14.99 0.55 3.74
C ASN A 117 15.92 -0.66 3.86
N ASN A 118 15.56 -1.57 4.74
CA ASN A 118 16.24 -2.85 4.85
C ASN A 118 15.28 -3.97 4.45
N GLN A 119 15.80 -5.19 4.35
CA GLN A 119 15.02 -6.35 3.94
C GLN A 119 13.86 -6.70 4.87
N ASN A 120 13.83 -6.11 6.06
CA ASN A 120 12.80 -6.36 7.06
C ASN A 120 11.78 -5.21 7.16
N THR A 121 11.79 -4.29 6.20
CA THR A 121 10.91 -3.13 6.21
C THR A 121 10.08 -3.06 4.93
N ILE A 122 8.78 -2.86 5.09
CA ILE A 122 7.87 -2.48 3.99
C ILE A 122 7.49 -1.02 4.23
N THR A 123 7.68 -0.18 3.23
CA THR A 123 7.41 1.26 3.32
C THR A 123 6.21 1.61 2.45
N LEU A 124 5.16 2.16 3.06
CA LEU A 124 3.94 2.61 2.39
C LEU A 124 3.90 4.13 2.44
N ILE A 125 3.79 4.79 1.30
CA ILE A 125 3.85 6.25 1.22
C ILE A 125 2.62 6.77 0.48
N GLU A 126 1.74 7.46 1.20
CA GLU A 126 0.63 8.22 0.61
C GLU A 126 1.12 9.60 0.22
N TRP A 127 0.57 10.14 -0.88
CA TRP A 127 0.93 11.45 -1.42
C TRP A 127 2.43 11.55 -1.77
N PRO A 128 2.93 10.66 -2.65
CA PRO A 128 4.37 10.63 -2.96
C PRO A 128 4.81 11.66 -4.00
N GLN A 129 3.97 12.61 -4.39
CA GLN A 129 4.19 13.53 -5.51
C GLN A 129 5.45 14.38 -5.37
N LEU A 130 5.86 14.70 -4.15
CA LEU A 130 7.09 15.47 -3.90
C LEU A 130 8.36 14.63 -3.97
N ILE A 131 8.23 13.32 -4.07
CA ILE A 131 9.39 12.44 -4.13
C ILE A 131 9.90 12.40 -5.57
N SER A 132 11.17 12.78 -5.76
CA SER A 132 11.82 12.63 -7.06
C SER A 132 12.00 11.15 -7.36
N LYS A 133 11.49 10.70 -8.52
CA LYS A 133 11.65 9.30 -8.93
C LYS A 133 13.11 8.97 -9.17
N ASN A 134 13.67 8.19 -8.30
CA ASN A 134 15.00 7.61 -8.50
C ASN A 134 14.84 6.26 -9.21
N LYS A 135 15.32 6.18 -10.44
CA LYS A 135 15.21 4.96 -11.27
C LYS A 135 15.96 3.76 -10.68
N SER A 136 16.89 4.00 -9.78
CA SER A 136 17.63 2.92 -9.11
C SER A 136 16.84 2.25 -7.99
N ILE A 137 15.74 2.86 -7.53
CA ILE A 137 14.89 2.32 -6.49
C ILE A 137 13.64 1.74 -7.14
N LYS A 138 13.45 0.44 -6.94
CA LYS A 138 12.26 -0.24 -7.43
C LYS A 138 11.10 0.01 -6.49
N THR A 139 10.00 0.57 -7.03
CA THR A 139 8.78 0.85 -6.28
C THR A 139 7.60 0.11 -6.90
N ILE A 140 6.61 -0.16 -6.05
CA ILE A 140 5.30 -0.61 -6.48
C ILE A 140 4.38 0.61 -6.41
N ASP A 141 3.74 0.94 -7.51
CA ASP A 141 2.83 2.09 -7.57
C ASP A 141 1.39 1.61 -7.57
N LEU A 142 0.61 2.08 -6.60
CA LEU A 142 -0.82 1.87 -6.52
C LEU A 142 -1.51 3.18 -6.88
N ILE A 143 -2.20 3.21 -8.01
CA ILE A 143 -2.83 4.42 -8.55
C ILE A 143 -4.34 4.29 -8.38
N PHE A 144 -4.87 4.96 -7.36
CA PHE A 144 -6.30 4.98 -7.05
C PHE A 144 -6.99 6.09 -7.84
N SER A 145 -8.14 5.79 -8.39
CA SER A 145 -8.91 6.74 -9.19
C SER A 145 -10.40 6.63 -8.91
N TYR A 146 -11.10 7.77 -8.92
CA TYR A 146 -12.54 7.77 -9.08
C TYR A 146 -12.87 7.51 -10.56
N GLU A 147 -13.87 6.71 -10.80
CA GLU A 147 -14.39 6.45 -12.12
C GLU A 147 -15.52 7.44 -12.47
N ASN A 148 -16.38 7.10 -13.42
CA ASN A 148 -17.43 7.99 -13.94
C ASN A 148 -18.39 8.53 -12.86
N GLU A 149 -18.51 7.82 -11.75
CA GLU A 149 -19.30 8.22 -10.59
C GLU A 149 -18.43 8.19 -9.34
N LEU A 150 -18.68 9.07 -8.37
CA LEU A 150 -17.89 9.16 -7.14
C LEU A 150 -17.93 7.88 -6.29
N ASN A 151 -18.94 7.04 -6.50
CA ASN A 151 -19.04 5.77 -5.80
C ASN A 151 -18.22 4.66 -6.47
N ASN A 152 -17.82 4.87 -7.71
CA ASN A 152 -17.03 3.90 -8.46
C ASN A 152 -15.55 4.26 -8.39
N ARG A 153 -14.75 3.31 -7.98
CA ARG A 153 -13.32 3.49 -7.75
C ARG A 153 -12.53 2.34 -8.35
N SER A 154 -11.33 2.66 -8.76
CA SER A 154 -10.41 1.64 -9.27
C SER A 154 -9.02 1.86 -8.74
N VAL A 155 -8.19 0.84 -8.81
CA VAL A 155 -6.76 0.91 -8.56
C VAL A 155 -6.01 0.22 -9.68
N LYS A 156 -4.94 0.83 -10.13
CA LYS A 156 -3.98 0.24 -11.06
C LYS A 156 -2.70 -0.05 -10.31
N ILE A 157 -2.13 -1.23 -10.53
CA ILE A 157 -0.89 -1.66 -9.87
C ILE A 157 0.22 -1.75 -10.91
N ASP A 158 1.28 -0.98 -10.71
CA ASP A 158 2.48 -1.01 -11.51
C ASP A 158 3.68 -1.45 -10.66
N GLY A 159 4.62 -2.18 -11.26
CA GLY A 159 5.87 -2.55 -10.60
C GLY A 159 5.84 -3.86 -9.82
N LEU A 160 4.74 -4.56 -9.83
CA LEU A 160 4.64 -5.88 -9.22
C LEU A 160 5.05 -6.95 -10.25
N ASN A 161 6.10 -7.68 -9.96
CA ASN A 161 6.64 -8.74 -10.82
C ASN A 161 6.43 -10.13 -10.21
#